data_b28b1c671802672ca907a84ff10d1611
#
_entry.id   b28b1c671802672ca907a84ff10d1611
#
_cell.length_a   1.000
_cell.length_b   1.000
_cell.length_c   1.000
_cell.angle_alpha   90.00
_cell.angle_beta   90.00
_cell.angle_gamma   90.00
#
_symmetry.space_group_name_H-M   'P 1'
#
loop_
_entity.id
_entity.type
_entity.pdbx_description
1 polymer ?
#
loop_
_entity_poly.entity_id
_entity_poly.type
_entity_poly.pdbx_seq_one_letter_code
_entity_poly.pdbx_strand_id
1 'polypeptide(L)'
;MSKSEHTTKGAALMALASVFFCMAGCLVKSGSHIGAYRMAFFRFVIGLGLIAAAAMSGRIKLVFNNRKLLFLRGLAGGIAILIGFLSITKLGLGKGMVLICSYPIFASIISAVFLKERLRLFDVGAILTAIAGICFIAYEEQQGFSLLVFGKYELLAVLGAAIAGVAVTLIRKLHDTDDSLSIYFSQCLVGMWLVLGPSFSSEGPVGLNGVFILLGIGATVTVGQLLMTEGFKYVPVKTGSLLLMIEPVLCYVAGVTIFSERLTLSSVCGSVLVIGACAVVLTRRKLDRQVQTGVSGV
;
A
#
# COMPACT_ATOMS: atom_id res chain seq x y z
N MET A 1 6.11 -19.14 -19.88
CA MET A 1 6.78 -17.96 -19.29
C MET A 1 7.84 -18.42 -18.31
N SER A 2 9.06 -17.89 -18.43
CA SER A 2 10.16 -18.26 -17.54
C SER A 2 9.90 -17.67 -16.12
N LYS A 3 10.52 -18.30 -15.10
CA LYS A 3 10.43 -17.82 -13.70
C LYS A 3 10.96 -16.37 -13.53
N SER A 4 11.79 -15.92 -14.47
CA SER A 4 12.32 -14.55 -14.58
C SER A 4 11.25 -13.56 -15.06
N GLU A 5 10.46 -13.93 -16.07
CA GLU A 5 9.37 -13.11 -16.60
C GLU A 5 8.28 -12.86 -15.56
N HIS A 6 7.93 -13.88 -14.75
CA HIS A 6 6.97 -13.73 -13.65
C HIS A 6 7.39 -12.69 -12.63
N THR A 7 8.69 -12.66 -12.25
CA THR A 7 9.16 -11.68 -11.25
C THR A 7 9.23 -10.27 -11.81
N THR A 8 9.63 -10.12 -13.08
CA THR A 8 9.66 -8.82 -13.75
C THR A 8 8.23 -8.27 -13.87
N LYS A 9 7.27 -9.13 -14.26
CA LYS A 9 5.85 -8.78 -14.29
C LYS A 9 5.35 -8.32 -12.92
N GLY A 10 5.65 -9.08 -11.85
CA GLY A 10 5.26 -8.72 -10.50
C GLY A 10 5.87 -7.39 -10.04
N ALA A 11 7.14 -7.14 -10.34
CA ALA A 11 7.81 -5.88 -10.01
C ALA A 11 7.20 -4.69 -10.77
N ALA A 12 6.89 -4.86 -12.05
CA ALA A 12 6.24 -3.82 -12.85
C ALA A 12 4.83 -3.49 -12.33
N LEU A 13 4.04 -4.51 -11.95
CA LEU A 13 2.72 -4.32 -11.35
C LEU A 13 2.80 -3.56 -10.02
N MET A 14 3.81 -3.85 -9.17
CA MET A 14 4.02 -3.15 -7.91
C MET A 14 4.43 -1.68 -8.13
N ALA A 15 5.35 -1.43 -9.07
CA ALA A 15 5.77 -0.05 -9.41
C ALA A 15 4.59 0.76 -9.96
N LEU A 16 3.77 0.18 -10.83
CA LEU A 16 2.59 0.84 -11.37
C LEU A 16 1.54 1.07 -10.27
N ALA A 17 1.35 0.12 -9.34
CA ALA A 17 0.48 0.30 -8.18
C ALA A 17 0.90 1.49 -7.32
N SER A 18 2.22 1.68 -7.10
CA SER A 18 2.77 2.82 -6.37
C SER A 18 2.41 4.17 -7.02
N VAL A 19 2.40 4.24 -8.36
CA VAL A 19 1.97 5.44 -9.09
C VAL A 19 0.49 5.75 -8.80
N PHE A 20 -0.38 4.75 -8.92
CA PHE A 20 -1.82 4.94 -8.64
C PHE A 20 -2.10 5.29 -7.18
N PHE A 21 -1.36 4.70 -6.23
CA PHE A 21 -1.49 5.07 -4.82
C PHE A 21 -0.98 6.48 -4.54
N CYS A 22 0.09 6.93 -5.19
CA CYS A 22 0.55 8.32 -5.13
C CYS A 22 -0.53 9.28 -5.66
N MET A 23 -1.14 8.97 -6.82
CA MET A 23 -2.26 9.78 -7.34
C MET A 23 -3.42 9.85 -6.33
N ALA A 24 -3.76 8.72 -5.71
CA ALA A 24 -4.78 8.67 -4.66
C ALA A 24 -4.37 9.52 -3.44
N GLY A 25 -3.13 9.46 -2.98
CA GLY A 25 -2.60 10.28 -1.88
C GLY A 25 -2.73 11.78 -2.17
N CYS A 26 -2.41 12.22 -3.38
CA CYS A 26 -2.60 13.60 -3.82
C CYS A 26 -4.08 14.02 -3.78
N LEU A 27 -4.99 13.14 -4.24
CA LEU A 27 -6.43 13.40 -4.19
C LEU A 27 -6.95 13.44 -2.75
N VAL A 28 -6.47 12.57 -1.85
CA VAL A 28 -6.80 12.59 -0.41
C VAL A 28 -6.32 13.89 0.22
N LYS A 29 -5.12 14.38 -0.10
CA LYS A 29 -4.59 15.66 0.36
C LYS A 29 -5.48 16.83 -0.11
N SER A 30 -5.84 16.85 -1.39
CA SER A 30 -6.75 17.86 -1.97
C SER A 30 -8.16 17.82 -1.36
N GLY A 31 -8.64 16.64 -0.99
CA GLY A 31 -9.95 16.38 -0.41
C GLY A 31 -9.98 16.34 1.12
N SER A 32 -8.96 16.82 1.83
CA SER A 32 -8.86 16.73 3.31
C SER A 32 -10.08 17.33 4.05
N HIS A 33 -10.74 18.33 3.46
CA HIS A 33 -11.96 18.94 3.98
C HIS A 33 -13.20 18.01 3.94
N ILE A 34 -13.18 16.93 3.15
CA ILE A 34 -14.31 15.99 3.01
C ILE A 34 -14.38 15.02 4.22
N GLY A 35 -13.25 14.79 4.87
CA GLY A 35 -13.12 13.88 6.02
C GLY A 35 -12.73 12.45 5.61
N ALA A 36 -11.87 11.83 6.45
CA ALA A 36 -11.27 10.53 6.18
C ALA A 36 -12.28 9.38 6.07
N TYR A 37 -13.30 9.37 6.93
CA TYR A 37 -14.34 8.33 6.93
C TYR A 37 -15.15 8.34 5.64
N ARG A 38 -15.55 9.52 5.17
CA ARG A 38 -16.32 9.70 3.93
C ARG A 38 -15.49 9.30 2.72
N MET A 39 -14.22 9.72 2.65
CA MET A 39 -13.31 9.31 1.58
C MET A 39 -13.09 7.78 1.57
N ALA A 40 -12.92 7.16 2.74
CA ALA A 40 -12.78 5.71 2.84
C ALA A 40 -14.07 4.97 2.42
N PHE A 41 -15.24 5.48 2.81
CA PHE A 41 -16.52 4.90 2.41
C PHE A 41 -16.70 4.92 0.89
N PHE A 42 -16.57 6.09 0.25
CA PHE A 42 -16.75 6.20 -1.19
C PHE A 42 -15.71 5.38 -1.97
N ARG A 43 -14.47 5.31 -1.50
CA ARG A 43 -13.47 4.43 -2.08
C ARG A 43 -13.93 2.97 -2.12
N PHE A 44 -14.50 2.45 -1.03
CA PHE A 44 -14.98 1.07 -0.99
C PHE A 44 -16.23 0.88 -1.85
N VAL A 45 -17.17 1.82 -1.83
CA VAL A 45 -18.38 1.78 -2.66
C VAL A 45 -18.03 1.79 -4.14
N ILE A 46 -17.14 2.68 -4.58
CA ILE A 46 -16.71 2.77 -5.97
C ILE A 46 -15.97 1.48 -6.40
N GLY A 47 -15.04 1.00 -5.56
CA GLY A 47 -14.33 -0.25 -5.84
C GLY A 47 -15.28 -1.45 -5.94
N LEU A 48 -16.24 -1.56 -5.02
CA LEU A 48 -17.27 -2.59 -5.03
C LEU A 48 -18.14 -2.49 -6.29
N GLY A 49 -18.60 -1.29 -6.63
CA GLY A 49 -19.44 -1.02 -7.79
C GLY A 49 -18.76 -1.36 -9.11
N LEU A 50 -17.48 -0.98 -9.28
CA LEU A 50 -16.70 -1.29 -10.48
C LEU A 50 -16.55 -2.81 -10.69
N ILE A 51 -16.22 -3.55 -9.64
CA ILE A 51 -16.06 -5.01 -9.73
C ILE A 51 -17.42 -5.71 -9.91
N ALA A 52 -18.45 -5.26 -9.18
CA ALA A 52 -19.79 -5.81 -9.33
C ALA A 52 -20.33 -5.59 -10.76
N ALA A 53 -20.16 -4.39 -11.32
CA ALA A 53 -20.56 -4.11 -12.71
C ALA A 53 -19.80 -4.99 -13.72
N ALA A 54 -18.48 -5.21 -13.53
CA ALA A 54 -17.71 -6.13 -14.37
C ALA A 54 -18.15 -7.59 -14.22
N ALA A 55 -18.54 -8.04 -13.02
CA ALA A 55 -19.08 -9.36 -12.78
C ALA A 55 -20.46 -9.55 -13.42
N MET A 56 -21.36 -8.58 -13.26
CA MET A 56 -22.70 -8.60 -13.87
C MET A 56 -22.65 -8.58 -15.41
N SER A 57 -21.64 -7.93 -16.00
CA SER A 57 -21.44 -7.96 -17.46
C SER A 57 -20.88 -9.28 -18.00
N GLY A 58 -20.68 -10.29 -17.14
CA GLY A 58 -20.13 -11.59 -17.50
C GLY A 58 -18.64 -11.60 -17.85
N ARG A 59 -17.94 -10.45 -17.70
CA ARG A 59 -16.51 -10.30 -18.02
C ARG A 59 -15.59 -11.00 -17.01
N ILE A 60 -16.06 -11.14 -15.77
CA ILE A 60 -15.30 -11.74 -14.67
C ILE A 60 -16.19 -12.67 -13.87
N LYS A 61 -15.56 -13.70 -13.26
CA LYS A 61 -16.22 -14.59 -12.30
C LYS A 61 -15.56 -14.39 -10.95
N LEU A 62 -16.36 -14.07 -9.93
CA LEU A 62 -15.88 -14.00 -8.56
C LEU A 62 -15.92 -15.39 -7.93
N VAL A 63 -14.82 -15.81 -7.32
CA VAL A 63 -14.66 -17.11 -6.68
C VAL A 63 -14.33 -16.88 -5.20
N PHE A 64 -15.10 -17.48 -4.29
CA PHE A 64 -14.97 -17.28 -2.84
C PHE A 64 -14.74 -18.64 -2.16
N ASN A 65 -13.56 -19.23 -2.38
CA ASN A 65 -13.19 -20.54 -1.84
C ASN A 65 -12.87 -20.46 -0.35
N ASN A 66 -12.03 -19.52 0.07
CA ASN A 66 -11.62 -19.38 1.45
C ASN A 66 -12.29 -18.18 2.15
N ARG A 67 -13.60 -18.30 2.41
CA ARG A 67 -14.43 -17.22 2.97
C ARG A 67 -13.89 -16.64 4.27
N LYS A 68 -13.30 -17.48 5.14
CA LYS A 68 -12.74 -17.02 6.42
C LYS A 68 -11.52 -16.11 6.23
N LEU A 69 -10.58 -16.50 5.37
CA LEU A 69 -9.41 -15.68 5.05
C LEU A 69 -9.78 -14.43 4.26
N LEU A 70 -10.76 -14.53 3.33
CA LEU A 70 -11.30 -13.37 2.61
C LEU A 70 -11.91 -12.34 3.56
N PHE A 71 -12.72 -12.79 4.54
CA PHE A 71 -13.28 -11.91 5.56
C PHE A 71 -12.17 -11.25 6.41
N LEU A 72 -11.20 -12.04 6.88
CA LEU A 72 -10.07 -11.53 7.68
C LEU A 72 -9.22 -10.53 6.88
N ARG A 73 -8.99 -10.81 5.58
CA ARG A 73 -8.32 -9.88 4.65
C ARG A 73 -9.12 -8.59 4.48
N GLY A 74 -10.43 -8.71 4.32
CA GLY A 74 -11.34 -7.56 4.21
C GLY A 74 -11.31 -6.70 5.47
N LEU A 75 -11.38 -7.32 6.65
CA LEU A 75 -11.32 -6.65 7.94
C LEU A 75 -9.98 -5.94 8.16
N ALA A 76 -8.88 -6.67 8.05
CA ALA A 76 -7.54 -6.12 8.24
C ALA A 76 -7.24 -5.00 7.22
N GLY A 77 -7.57 -5.23 5.93
CA GLY A 77 -7.38 -4.22 4.90
C GLY A 77 -8.27 -3.00 5.07
N GLY A 78 -9.52 -3.19 5.45
CA GLY A 78 -10.47 -2.10 5.73
C GLY A 78 -10.00 -1.20 6.87
N ILE A 79 -9.60 -1.80 8.00
CA ILE A 79 -9.07 -1.08 9.15
C ILE A 79 -7.77 -0.34 8.81
N ALA A 80 -6.82 -1.01 8.15
CA ALA A 80 -5.55 -0.41 7.78
C ALA A 80 -5.74 0.83 6.88
N ILE A 81 -6.67 0.77 5.94
CA ILE A 81 -6.98 1.89 5.04
C ILE A 81 -7.61 3.06 5.78
N LEU A 82 -8.57 2.78 6.64
CA LEU A 82 -9.20 3.82 7.46
C LEU A 82 -8.16 4.52 8.32
N ILE A 83 -7.31 3.76 9.00
CA ILE A 83 -6.20 4.32 9.79
C ILE A 83 -5.24 5.11 8.90
N GLY A 84 -4.95 4.64 7.69
CA GLY A 84 -4.12 5.35 6.72
C GLY A 84 -4.69 6.73 6.37
N PHE A 85 -5.97 6.79 6.03
CA PHE A 85 -6.64 8.06 5.72
C PHE A 85 -6.72 8.99 6.94
N LEU A 86 -6.99 8.45 8.13
CA LEU A 86 -6.94 9.21 9.38
C LEU A 86 -5.53 9.75 9.66
N SER A 87 -4.51 8.95 9.42
CA SER A 87 -3.11 9.37 9.62
C SER A 87 -2.74 10.53 8.68
N ILE A 88 -3.07 10.43 7.38
CA ILE A 88 -2.82 11.51 6.42
C ILE A 88 -3.58 12.78 6.81
N THR A 89 -4.84 12.67 7.21
CA THR A 89 -5.66 13.84 7.53
C THR A 89 -5.30 14.48 8.88
N LYS A 90 -4.81 13.72 9.87
CA LYS A 90 -4.51 14.21 11.23
C LYS A 90 -3.03 14.52 11.45
N LEU A 91 -2.12 13.79 10.82
CA LEU A 91 -0.67 13.94 10.97
C LEU A 91 0.00 14.66 9.79
N GLY A 92 -0.76 14.93 8.72
CA GLY A 92 -0.21 15.39 7.44
C GLY A 92 0.27 14.25 6.54
N LEU A 93 0.56 14.59 5.27
CA LEU A 93 0.92 13.59 4.26
C LEU A 93 2.27 12.95 4.61
N GLY A 94 3.30 13.73 4.94
CA GLY A 94 4.64 13.23 5.22
C GLY A 94 4.69 12.31 6.44
N LYS A 95 4.36 12.81 7.64
CA LYS A 95 4.42 12.04 8.88
C LYS A 95 3.47 10.83 8.86
N GLY A 96 2.24 11.01 8.37
CA GLY A 96 1.27 9.94 8.23
C GLY A 96 1.75 8.84 7.29
N MET A 97 2.34 9.21 6.12
CA MET A 97 2.89 8.24 5.16
C MET A 97 4.07 7.47 5.72
N VAL A 98 5.02 8.13 6.42
CA VAL A 98 6.18 7.43 7.03
C VAL A 98 5.73 6.34 7.99
N LEU A 99 4.81 6.66 8.88
CA LEU A 99 4.34 5.72 9.88
C LEU A 99 3.59 4.53 9.24
N ILE A 100 2.71 4.79 8.28
CA ILE A 100 1.98 3.74 7.54
C ILE A 100 2.93 2.91 6.68
N CYS A 101 3.90 3.54 6.00
CA CYS A 101 4.89 2.85 5.17
C CYS A 101 5.91 2.03 5.98
N SER A 102 5.82 2.00 7.30
CA SER A 102 6.55 1.02 8.12
C SER A 102 5.96 -0.40 8.05
N TYR A 103 4.78 -0.61 7.42
CA TYR A 103 4.14 -1.91 7.28
C TYR A 103 5.02 -3.03 6.67
N PRO A 104 6.04 -2.80 5.82
CA PRO A 104 6.89 -3.87 5.30
C PRO A 104 7.71 -4.59 6.38
N ILE A 105 8.02 -3.92 7.49
CA ILE A 105 8.66 -4.57 8.66
C ILE A 105 7.72 -5.66 9.17
N PHE A 106 6.49 -5.26 9.49
CA PHE A 106 5.48 -6.18 10.03
C PHE A 106 5.13 -7.27 9.01
N ALA A 107 4.93 -6.91 7.73
CA ALA A 107 4.65 -7.86 6.66
C ALA A 107 5.77 -8.90 6.50
N SER A 108 7.04 -8.48 6.62
CA SER A 108 8.18 -9.39 6.52
C SER A 108 8.25 -10.37 7.69
N ILE A 109 8.02 -9.90 8.92
CA ILE A 109 7.99 -10.74 10.12
C ILE A 109 6.81 -11.71 10.04
N ILE A 110 5.62 -11.21 9.72
CA ILE A 110 4.41 -12.02 9.63
C ILE A 110 4.53 -13.06 8.52
N SER A 111 5.04 -12.69 7.33
CA SER A 111 5.23 -13.64 6.23
C SER A 111 6.29 -14.70 6.55
N ALA A 112 7.34 -14.37 7.30
CA ALA A 112 8.33 -15.34 7.75
C ALA A 112 7.72 -16.39 8.68
N VAL A 113 6.85 -15.97 9.60
CA VAL A 113 6.19 -16.87 10.55
C VAL A 113 5.08 -17.69 9.88
N PHE A 114 4.16 -17.05 9.16
CA PHE A 114 2.96 -17.69 8.63
C PHE A 114 3.14 -18.36 7.26
N LEU A 115 3.96 -17.77 6.37
CA LEU A 115 4.22 -18.31 5.03
C LEU A 115 5.55 -19.05 4.95
N LYS A 116 6.32 -19.11 6.07
CA LYS A 116 7.66 -19.71 6.13
C LYS A 116 8.61 -19.11 5.08
N GLU A 117 8.43 -17.86 4.71
CA GLU A 117 9.35 -17.13 3.85
C GLU A 117 10.67 -16.90 4.56
N ARG A 118 11.79 -17.27 3.95
CA ARG A 118 13.11 -17.07 4.56
C ARG A 118 13.47 -15.59 4.54
N LEU A 119 13.68 -15.01 5.72
CA LEU A 119 14.30 -13.70 5.88
C LEU A 119 15.81 -13.86 5.89
N ARG A 120 16.48 -13.23 4.94
CA ARG A 120 17.94 -13.11 4.96
C ARG A 120 18.30 -11.79 5.66
N LEU A 121 19.45 -11.74 6.33
CA LEU A 121 19.92 -10.52 7.00
C LEU A 121 19.97 -9.32 6.04
N PHE A 122 20.27 -9.60 4.78
CA PHE A 122 20.28 -8.61 3.70
C PHE A 122 18.88 -8.01 3.41
N ASP A 123 17.82 -8.80 3.44
CA ASP A 123 16.43 -8.29 3.25
C ASP A 123 16.06 -7.35 4.40
N VAL A 124 16.48 -7.69 5.62
CA VAL A 124 16.29 -6.83 6.81
C VAL A 124 17.04 -5.50 6.64
N GLY A 125 18.30 -5.57 6.20
CA GLY A 125 19.10 -4.38 5.92
C GLY A 125 18.46 -3.47 4.89
N ALA A 126 17.96 -4.02 3.78
CA ALA A 126 17.28 -3.25 2.74
C ALA A 126 15.98 -2.60 3.24
N ILE A 127 15.19 -3.31 4.05
CA ILE A 127 13.97 -2.75 4.66
C ILE A 127 14.33 -1.59 5.61
N LEU A 128 15.32 -1.78 6.48
CA LEU A 128 15.77 -0.73 7.41
C LEU A 128 16.32 0.49 6.66
N THR A 129 17.08 0.27 5.58
CA THR A 129 17.58 1.37 4.72
C THR A 129 16.43 2.14 4.07
N ALA A 130 15.41 1.44 3.55
CA ALA A 130 14.26 2.09 2.95
C ALA A 130 13.45 2.88 3.99
N ILE A 131 13.29 2.35 5.21
CA ILE A 131 12.63 3.06 6.31
C ILE A 131 13.42 4.29 6.74
N ALA A 132 14.74 4.17 6.88
CA ALA A 132 15.61 5.33 7.15
C ALA A 132 15.42 6.40 6.07
N GLY A 133 15.38 6.02 4.79
CA GLY A 133 15.10 6.92 3.68
C GLY A 133 13.75 7.63 3.81
N ILE A 134 12.68 6.90 4.17
CA ILE A 134 11.36 7.50 4.43
C ILE A 134 11.41 8.46 5.61
N CYS A 135 12.12 8.11 6.70
CA CYS A 135 12.33 9.02 7.82
C CYS A 135 13.05 10.31 7.41
N PHE A 136 14.04 10.23 6.52
CA PHE A 136 14.71 11.42 5.96
C PHE A 136 13.76 12.28 5.13
N ILE A 137 12.88 11.68 4.32
CA ILE A 137 11.85 12.42 3.56
C ILE A 137 10.90 13.15 4.50
N ALA A 138 10.51 12.52 5.61
CA ALA A 138 9.55 13.07 6.56
C ALA A 138 10.14 14.06 7.56
N TYR A 139 11.46 13.98 7.83
CA TYR A 139 12.14 14.78 8.86
C TYR A 139 11.93 16.28 8.67
N GLU A 140 11.82 16.72 7.45
CA GLU A 140 11.83 18.13 7.09
C GLU A 140 10.46 18.80 7.05
N GLU A 141 9.40 18.03 7.02
CA GLU A 141 8.04 18.56 7.00
C GLU A 141 7.57 19.03 8.38
N GLN A 142 8.34 18.74 9.44
CA GLN A 142 7.98 19.12 10.80
C GLN A 142 9.20 19.58 11.62
N GLN A 143 9.09 20.75 12.19
CA GLN A 143 10.01 21.34 13.17
C GLN A 143 10.33 20.37 14.32
N GLY A 144 11.37 19.54 14.13
CA GLY A 144 11.90 18.64 15.14
C GLY A 144 11.22 17.26 15.17
N PHE A 145 11.97 16.25 14.76
CA PHE A 145 11.64 14.85 14.97
C PHE A 145 11.82 14.53 16.46
N SER A 146 10.81 14.75 17.26
CA SER A 146 10.78 14.27 18.64
C SER A 146 10.31 12.82 18.62
N LEU A 147 11.24 11.87 18.59
CA LEU A 147 11.00 10.43 18.73
C LEU A 147 10.35 10.05 20.08
N LEU A 148 10.30 10.98 21.02
CA LEU A 148 9.92 10.71 22.41
C LEU A 148 8.46 11.00 22.76
N VAL A 149 7.66 11.59 21.84
CA VAL A 149 6.25 11.85 22.11
C VAL A 149 5.38 11.25 21.04
N PHE A 150 5.10 9.94 21.14
CA PHE A 150 4.05 9.30 20.35
C PHE A 150 2.69 9.78 20.87
N GLY A 151 2.01 10.60 20.10
CA GLY A 151 0.61 10.91 20.32
C GLY A 151 -0.32 9.76 19.92
N LYS A 152 -1.60 9.90 20.23
CA LYS A 152 -2.61 8.85 19.93
C LYS A 152 -2.71 8.47 18.45
N TYR A 153 -2.50 9.44 17.55
CA TYR A 153 -2.59 9.20 16.11
C TYR A 153 -1.33 8.53 15.56
N GLU A 154 -0.16 8.83 16.12
CA GLU A 154 1.09 8.15 15.77
C GLU A 154 1.05 6.68 16.17
N LEU A 155 0.58 6.38 17.40
CA LEU A 155 0.40 5.00 17.85
C LEU A 155 -0.63 4.27 16.97
N LEU A 156 -1.73 4.93 16.63
CA LEU A 156 -2.75 4.40 15.74
C LEU A 156 -2.16 4.09 14.35
N ALA A 157 -1.32 4.98 13.80
CA ALA A 157 -0.66 4.77 12.51
C ALA A 157 0.27 3.55 12.51
N VAL A 158 1.06 3.35 13.57
CA VAL A 158 1.93 2.16 13.72
C VAL A 158 1.09 0.88 13.84
N LEU A 159 0.00 0.91 14.61
CA LEU A 159 -0.95 -0.21 14.65
C LEU A 159 -1.57 -0.48 13.29
N GLY A 160 -1.93 0.58 12.54
CA GLY A 160 -2.40 0.48 11.17
C GLY A 160 -1.38 -0.18 10.25
N ALA A 161 -0.09 0.16 10.38
CA ALA A 161 1.00 -0.47 9.65
C ALA A 161 1.12 -1.98 9.99
N ALA A 162 1.01 -2.35 11.25
CA ALA A 162 1.02 -3.76 11.65
C ALA A 162 -0.17 -4.54 11.04
N ILE A 163 -1.37 -3.97 11.10
CA ILE A 163 -2.58 -4.54 10.48
C ILE A 163 -2.44 -4.62 8.95
N ALA A 164 -1.84 -3.61 8.31
CA ALA A 164 -1.53 -3.63 6.88
C ALA A 164 -0.56 -4.77 6.54
N GLY A 165 0.42 -5.02 7.39
CA GLY A 165 1.33 -6.17 7.25
C GLY A 165 0.60 -7.51 7.26
N VAL A 166 -0.37 -7.70 8.17
CA VAL A 166 -1.27 -8.87 8.17
C VAL A 166 -2.05 -8.93 6.85
N ALA A 167 -2.69 -7.82 6.46
CA ALA A 167 -3.51 -7.75 5.26
C ALA A 167 -2.75 -8.15 3.99
N VAL A 168 -1.51 -7.66 3.82
CA VAL A 168 -0.65 -7.98 2.68
C VAL A 168 -0.21 -9.45 2.68
N THR A 169 0.12 -9.99 3.85
CA THR A 169 0.46 -11.41 4.00
C THR A 169 -0.72 -12.31 3.62
N LEU A 170 -1.94 -11.93 4.01
CA LEU A 170 -3.16 -12.65 3.65
C LEU A 170 -3.44 -12.63 2.14
N ILE A 171 -3.12 -11.53 1.40
CA ILE A 171 -3.21 -11.52 -0.07
C ILE A 171 -2.40 -12.67 -0.66
N ARG A 172 -1.14 -12.79 -0.24
CA ARG A 172 -0.24 -13.84 -0.75
C ARG A 172 -0.78 -15.24 -0.47
N LYS A 173 -1.33 -15.45 0.73
CA LYS A 173 -1.92 -16.75 1.11
C LYS A 173 -3.21 -17.05 0.35
N LEU A 174 -4.05 -16.04 0.12
CA LEU A 174 -5.31 -16.20 -0.59
C LEU A 174 -5.11 -16.54 -2.08
N HIS A 175 -3.99 -16.16 -2.68
CA HIS A 175 -3.68 -16.55 -4.06
C HIS A 175 -3.49 -18.07 -4.27
N ASP A 176 -3.43 -18.86 -3.20
CA ASP A 176 -3.46 -20.32 -3.30
C ASP A 176 -4.89 -20.85 -3.65
N THR A 177 -5.93 -20.07 -3.35
CA THR A 177 -7.33 -20.51 -3.43
C THR A 177 -8.26 -19.56 -4.20
N ASP A 178 -7.96 -18.28 -4.19
CA ASP A 178 -8.83 -17.20 -4.67
C ASP A 178 -8.09 -16.28 -5.65
N ASP A 179 -8.83 -15.59 -6.51
CA ASP A 179 -8.28 -14.66 -7.49
C ASP A 179 -8.17 -13.23 -6.94
N SER A 180 -7.39 -12.38 -7.63
CA SER A 180 -7.14 -10.99 -7.22
C SER A 180 -8.42 -10.15 -7.12
N LEU A 181 -9.40 -10.40 -7.98
CA LEU A 181 -10.67 -9.67 -8.01
C LEU A 181 -11.53 -10.01 -6.80
N SER A 182 -11.64 -11.30 -6.47
CA SER A 182 -12.39 -11.77 -5.29
C SER A 182 -11.76 -11.32 -3.98
N ILE A 183 -10.42 -11.31 -3.91
CA ILE A 183 -9.66 -10.79 -2.76
C ILE A 183 -9.95 -9.29 -2.56
N TYR A 184 -9.92 -8.50 -3.63
CA TYR A 184 -10.21 -7.07 -3.54
C TYR A 184 -11.70 -6.78 -3.29
N PHE A 185 -12.61 -7.54 -3.93
CA PHE A 185 -14.05 -7.44 -3.69
C PHE A 185 -14.38 -7.63 -2.20
N SER A 186 -13.82 -8.68 -1.59
CA SER A 186 -14.02 -8.96 -0.15
C SER A 186 -13.55 -7.80 0.73
N GLN A 187 -12.43 -7.16 0.38
CA GLN A 187 -11.94 -5.98 1.10
C GLN A 187 -12.89 -4.79 0.97
N CYS A 188 -13.42 -4.54 -0.23
CA CYS A 188 -14.37 -3.45 -0.44
C CYS A 188 -15.67 -3.69 0.33
N LEU A 189 -16.20 -4.92 0.29
CA LEU A 189 -17.43 -5.29 0.96
C LEU A 189 -17.30 -5.13 2.48
N VAL A 190 -16.30 -5.73 3.10
CA VAL A 190 -16.10 -5.65 4.55
C VAL A 190 -15.67 -4.25 4.98
N GLY A 191 -14.78 -3.60 4.22
CA GLY A 191 -14.33 -2.24 4.50
C GLY A 191 -15.45 -1.22 4.44
N MET A 192 -16.38 -1.34 3.51
CA MET A 192 -17.57 -0.49 3.41
C MET A 192 -18.40 -0.57 4.70
N TRP A 193 -18.69 -1.78 5.19
CA TRP A 193 -19.45 -1.98 6.43
C TRP A 193 -18.76 -1.38 7.65
N LEU A 194 -17.43 -1.45 7.74
CA LEU A 194 -16.65 -0.88 8.85
C LEU A 194 -16.81 0.65 8.96
N VAL A 195 -16.90 1.35 7.83
CA VAL A 195 -16.92 2.81 7.80
C VAL A 195 -18.31 3.39 7.57
N LEU A 196 -19.32 2.55 7.36
CA LEU A 196 -20.70 2.97 7.03
C LEU A 196 -21.24 3.97 8.07
N GLY A 197 -21.29 3.59 9.32
CA GLY A 197 -21.81 4.43 10.40
C GLY A 197 -21.06 5.77 10.53
N PRO A 198 -19.72 5.75 10.75
CA PRO A 198 -18.94 6.97 10.89
C PRO A 198 -18.95 7.90 9.67
N SER A 199 -19.18 7.36 8.45
CA SER A 199 -19.20 8.19 7.24
C SER A 199 -20.38 9.16 7.17
N PHE A 200 -21.49 8.82 7.80
CA PHE A 200 -22.67 9.69 7.87
C PHE A 200 -22.53 10.81 8.92
N SER A 201 -21.66 10.64 9.91
CA SER A 201 -21.37 11.66 10.91
C SER A 201 -20.41 12.74 10.41
N SER A 202 -19.92 12.64 9.18
CA SER A 202 -19.01 13.61 8.56
C SER A 202 -19.78 14.87 8.13
N GLU A 203 -19.26 16.03 8.53
CA GLU A 203 -19.94 17.31 8.39
C GLU A 203 -19.98 17.84 6.95
N GLY A 204 -21.09 18.48 6.59
CA GLY A 204 -21.26 19.34 5.44
C GLY A 204 -21.57 18.65 4.09
N PRO A 205 -22.18 19.39 3.15
CA PRO A 205 -22.47 18.91 1.80
C PRO A 205 -21.17 18.77 0.99
N VAL A 206 -21.08 17.72 0.19
CA VAL A 206 -19.98 17.53 -0.76
C VAL A 206 -20.32 18.33 -2.04
N GLY A 207 -19.59 19.41 -2.30
CA GLY A 207 -19.72 20.16 -3.55
C GLY A 207 -19.30 19.34 -4.77
N LEU A 208 -19.58 19.83 -5.97
CA LEU A 208 -19.27 19.12 -7.22
C LEU A 208 -17.80 18.72 -7.34
N ASN A 209 -16.87 19.61 -6.96
CA ASN A 209 -15.41 19.29 -6.92
C ASN A 209 -15.11 18.14 -5.97
N GLY A 210 -15.78 18.08 -4.82
CA GLY A 210 -15.62 16.99 -3.86
C GLY A 210 -16.08 15.64 -4.44
N VAL A 211 -17.15 15.64 -5.25
CA VAL A 211 -17.62 14.43 -5.96
C VAL A 211 -16.55 13.93 -6.93
N PHE A 212 -15.94 14.81 -7.73
CA PHE A 212 -14.84 14.42 -8.63
C PHE A 212 -13.62 13.87 -7.87
N ILE A 213 -13.27 14.47 -6.73
CA ILE A 213 -12.20 13.98 -5.86
C ILE A 213 -12.53 12.57 -5.35
N LEU A 214 -13.74 12.34 -4.85
CA LEU A 214 -14.17 11.02 -4.36
C LEU A 214 -14.16 9.96 -5.45
N LEU A 215 -14.64 10.27 -6.64
CA LEU A 215 -14.59 9.39 -7.82
C LEU A 215 -13.14 9.08 -8.22
N GLY A 216 -12.29 10.11 -8.25
CA GLY A 216 -10.87 9.96 -8.52
C GLY A 216 -10.16 9.06 -7.51
N ILE A 217 -10.39 9.26 -6.20
CA ILE A 217 -9.85 8.40 -5.13
C ILE A 217 -10.32 6.95 -5.35
N GLY A 218 -11.62 6.73 -5.55
CA GLY A 218 -12.16 5.40 -5.75
C GLY A 218 -11.58 4.68 -6.97
N ALA A 219 -11.46 5.37 -8.10
CA ALA A 219 -10.91 4.82 -9.33
C ALA A 219 -9.40 4.51 -9.21
N THR A 220 -8.59 5.49 -8.78
CA THR A 220 -7.13 5.33 -8.67
C THR A 220 -6.76 4.27 -7.66
N VAL A 221 -7.41 4.26 -6.50
CA VAL A 221 -7.17 3.23 -5.50
C VAL A 221 -7.61 1.85 -5.97
N THR A 222 -8.74 1.73 -6.69
CA THR A 222 -9.18 0.43 -7.22
C THR A 222 -8.15 -0.15 -8.16
N VAL A 223 -7.65 0.65 -9.11
CA VAL A 223 -6.60 0.20 -10.04
C VAL A 223 -5.32 -0.15 -9.29
N GLY A 224 -4.83 0.72 -8.40
CA GLY A 224 -3.62 0.47 -7.61
C GLY A 224 -3.73 -0.80 -6.76
N GLN A 225 -4.87 -1.01 -6.12
CA GLN A 225 -5.13 -2.17 -5.25
C GLN A 225 -5.19 -3.48 -6.05
N LEU A 226 -5.79 -3.47 -7.24
CA LEU A 226 -5.83 -4.64 -8.12
C LEU A 226 -4.43 -4.97 -8.65
N LEU A 227 -3.68 -3.97 -9.09
CA LEU A 227 -2.29 -4.14 -9.53
C LEU A 227 -1.40 -4.70 -8.42
N MET A 228 -1.51 -4.15 -7.20
CA MET A 228 -0.80 -4.64 -6.03
C MET A 228 -1.19 -6.08 -5.70
N THR A 229 -2.49 -6.38 -5.65
CA THR A 229 -2.99 -7.71 -5.33
C THR A 229 -2.49 -8.73 -6.35
N GLU A 230 -2.62 -8.44 -7.65
CA GLU A 230 -2.09 -9.29 -8.71
C GLU A 230 -0.55 -9.41 -8.65
N GLY A 231 0.14 -8.34 -8.32
CA GLY A 231 1.60 -8.33 -8.17
C GLY A 231 2.08 -9.31 -7.09
N PHE A 232 1.39 -9.41 -5.96
CA PHE A 232 1.72 -10.38 -4.89
C PHE A 232 1.55 -11.85 -5.29
N LYS A 233 0.89 -12.14 -6.39
CA LYS A 233 0.86 -13.48 -6.97
C LYS A 233 2.25 -13.91 -7.49
N TYR A 234 3.02 -12.95 -7.99
CA TYR A 234 4.30 -13.20 -8.68
C TYR A 234 5.52 -12.95 -7.82
N VAL A 235 5.41 -12.17 -6.75
CA VAL A 235 6.54 -11.83 -5.86
C VAL A 235 6.22 -12.16 -4.40
N PRO A 236 7.23 -12.55 -3.58
CA PRO A 236 7.06 -12.72 -2.14
C PRO A 236 6.67 -11.42 -1.45
N VAL A 237 6.00 -11.54 -0.29
CA VAL A 237 5.50 -10.40 0.50
C VAL A 237 6.60 -9.37 0.78
N LYS A 238 7.76 -9.81 1.29
CA LYS A 238 8.89 -8.93 1.58
C LYS A 238 9.37 -8.09 0.39
N THR A 239 9.38 -8.69 -0.81
CA THR A 239 9.83 -7.99 -2.03
C THR A 239 8.76 -7.04 -2.55
N GLY A 240 7.51 -7.49 -2.60
CA GLY A 240 6.40 -6.65 -3.06
C GLY A 240 6.19 -5.45 -2.15
N SER A 241 6.23 -5.66 -0.83
CA SER A 241 6.12 -4.59 0.14
C SER A 241 7.25 -3.56 0.04
N LEU A 242 8.49 -4.02 -0.20
CA LEU A 242 9.62 -3.12 -0.40
C LEU A 242 9.49 -2.29 -1.70
N LEU A 243 9.01 -2.91 -2.78
CA LEU A 243 8.78 -2.20 -4.04
C LEU A 243 7.70 -1.11 -3.90
N LEU A 244 6.66 -1.36 -3.10
CA LEU A 244 5.64 -0.36 -2.82
C LEU A 244 6.17 0.83 -2.00
N MET A 245 7.36 0.74 -1.36
CA MET A 245 8.01 1.88 -0.72
C MET A 245 8.50 2.97 -1.71
N ILE A 246 8.39 2.73 -3.02
CA ILE A 246 8.53 3.78 -4.04
C ILE A 246 7.40 4.82 -3.93
N GLU A 247 6.22 4.44 -3.43
CA GLU A 247 5.06 5.33 -3.29
C GLU A 247 5.36 6.61 -2.50
N PRO A 248 5.94 6.59 -1.27
CA PRO A 248 6.26 7.82 -0.55
C PRO A 248 7.26 8.72 -1.28
N VAL A 249 8.18 8.15 -2.08
CA VAL A 249 9.09 8.95 -2.92
C VAL A 249 8.31 9.67 -4.03
N LEU A 250 7.39 8.97 -4.68
CA LEU A 250 6.52 9.57 -5.70
C LEU A 250 5.61 10.63 -5.10
N CYS A 251 5.06 10.39 -3.89
CA CYS A 251 4.26 11.37 -3.16
C CYS A 251 5.04 12.63 -2.82
N TYR A 252 6.33 12.48 -2.47
CA TYR A 252 7.19 13.62 -2.22
C TYR A 252 7.45 14.44 -3.50
N VAL A 253 7.79 13.78 -4.61
CA VAL A 253 7.94 14.45 -5.92
C VAL A 253 6.66 15.18 -6.32
N ALA A 254 5.50 14.54 -6.15
CA ALA A 254 4.21 15.16 -6.41
C ALA A 254 3.93 16.34 -5.46
N GLY A 255 4.34 16.25 -4.20
CA GLY A 255 4.26 17.33 -3.21
C GLY A 255 4.98 18.60 -3.68
N VAL A 256 6.22 18.43 -4.15
CA VAL A 256 7.02 19.54 -4.70
C VAL A 256 6.42 20.11 -5.98
N THR A 257 6.04 19.26 -6.93
CA THR A 257 5.61 19.70 -8.28
C THR A 257 4.17 20.20 -8.33
N ILE A 258 3.25 19.58 -7.56
CA ILE A 258 1.81 19.90 -7.59
C ILE A 258 1.43 20.85 -6.45
N PHE A 259 1.99 20.64 -5.26
CA PHE A 259 1.63 21.38 -4.05
C PHE A 259 2.66 22.45 -3.67
N SER A 260 3.68 22.68 -4.52
CA SER A 260 4.74 23.68 -4.31
C SER A 260 5.49 23.53 -2.97
N GLU A 261 5.64 22.27 -2.50
CA GLU A 261 6.40 21.95 -1.30
C GLU A 261 7.91 22.16 -1.54
N ARG A 262 8.66 22.54 -0.53
CA ARG A 262 10.10 22.86 -0.68
C ARG A 262 10.93 21.58 -0.89
N LEU A 263 11.80 21.57 -1.90
CA LEU A 263 12.84 20.56 -2.07
C LEU A 263 13.94 20.75 -1.06
N THR A 264 14.26 19.72 -0.33
CA THR A 264 15.29 19.76 0.68
C THR A 264 16.32 18.64 0.48
N LEU A 265 17.53 18.86 0.93
CA LEU A 265 18.62 17.89 0.79
C LEU A 265 18.28 16.56 1.49
N SER A 266 17.62 16.65 2.64
CA SER A 266 17.16 15.49 3.42
C SER A 266 16.25 14.59 2.59
N SER A 267 15.25 15.19 1.93
CA SER A 267 14.30 14.44 1.11
C SER A 267 14.93 13.82 -0.14
N VAL A 268 15.90 14.50 -0.76
CA VAL A 268 16.65 13.94 -1.88
C VAL A 268 17.46 12.72 -1.41
N CYS A 269 18.20 12.85 -0.30
CA CYS A 269 18.93 11.74 0.29
C CYS A 269 18.02 10.58 0.67
N GLY A 270 16.87 10.87 1.29
CA GLY A 270 15.88 9.85 1.63
C GLY A 270 15.34 9.11 0.41
N SER A 271 15.04 9.83 -0.67
CA SER A 271 14.59 9.23 -1.94
C SER A 271 15.64 8.31 -2.55
N VAL A 272 16.90 8.71 -2.55
CA VAL A 272 18.03 7.89 -3.02
C VAL A 272 18.16 6.62 -2.20
N LEU A 273 18.02 6.69 -0.88
CA LEU A 273 18.07 5.52 0.01
C LEU A 273 16.93 4.53 -0.31
N VAL A 274 15.69 5.01 -0.48
CA VAL A 274 14.54 4.15 -0.82
C VAL A 274 14.73 3.48 -2.18
N ILE A 275 15.05 4.26 -3.21
CA ILE A 275 15.25 3.75 -4.58
C ILE A 275 16.43 2.76 -4.60
N GLY A 276 17.53 3.10 -3.92
CA GLY A 276 18.71 2.24 -3.80
C GLY A 276 18.38 0.91 -3.14
N ALA A 277 17.67 0.91 -2.01
CA ALA A 277 17.23 -0.30 -1.34
C ALA A 277 16.36 -1.19 -2.24
N CYS A 278 15.39 -0.60 -2.97
CA CYS A 278 14.55 -1.31 -3.92
C CYS A 278 15.38 -1.92 -5.07
N ALA A 279 16.29 -1.14 -5.67
CA ALA A 279 17.15 -1.58 -6.77
C ALA A 279 18.06 -2.74 -6.37
N VAL A 280 18.66 -2.66 -5.19
CA VAL A 280 19.57 -3.69 -4.65
C VAL A 280 18.81 -5.01 -4.43
N VAL A 281 17.59 -4.99 -3.87
CA VAL A 281 16.78 -6.20 -3.67
C VAL A 281 16.41 -6.85 -5.01
N LEU A 282 16.07 -6.05 -6.02
CA LEU A 282 15.74 -6.56 -7.36
C LEU A 282 16.96 -7.17 -8.06
N THR A 283 18.12 -6.50 -8.00
CA THR A 283 19.35 -6.94 -8.68
C THR A 283 19.88 -8.23 -8.08
N ARG A 284 19.95 -8.34 -6.75
CA ARG A 284 20.40 -9.54 -6.07
C ARG A 284 19.54 -10.77 -6.39
N ARG A 285 18.25 -10.61 -6.55
CA ARG A 285 17.37 -11.71 -6.98
C ARG A 285 17.67 -12.21 -8.39
N LYS A 286 18.10 -11.33 -9.30
CA LYS A 286 18.53 -11.76 -10.64
C LYS A 286 19.82 -12.59 -10.53
N LEU A 287 20.78 -12.15 -9.72
CA LEU A 287 22.06 -12.86 -9.49
C LEU A 287 21.88 -14.23 -8.81
N ASP A 288 21.12 -14.30 -7.71
CA ASP A 288 20.85 -15.57 -7.01
C ASP A 288 20.18 -16.61 -7.94
N ARG A 289 19.41 -16.17 -8.93
CA ARG A 289 18.79 -17.06 -9.92
C ARG A 289 19.76 -17.52 -10.99
N GLN A 290 20.63 -16.65 -11.47
CA GLN A 290 21.65 -17.01 -12.45
C GLN A 290 22.62 -18.07 -11.89
N VAL A 291 22.97 -17.96 -10.62
CA VAL A 291 23.80 -18.96 -9.92
C VAL A 291 23.05 -20.29 -9.79
N GLN A 292 21.74 -20.30 -9.46
CA GLN A 292 20.96 -21.53 -9.37
C GLN A 292 20.72 -22.21 -10.72
N THR A 293 20.58 -21.45 -11.80
CA THR A 293 20.42 -22.02 -13.16
C THR A 293 21.77 -22.41 -13.78
N GLY A 294 22.86 -21.78 -13.41
CA GLY A 294 24.21 -22.14 -13.88
C GLY A 294 24.79 -23.41 -13.21
N VAL A 295 24.31 -23.75 -12.00
CA VAL A 295 24.73 -24.98 -11.28
C VAL A 295 23.93 -26.22 -11.73
N SER A 296 22.77 -26.04 -12.40
CA SER A 296 21.96 -27.15 -12.93
C SER A 296 22.31 -27.52 -14.38
N GLY A 297 23.36 -26.94 -14.96
CA GLY A 297 23.83 -27.16 -16.33
C GLY A 297 25.23 -27.81 -16.45
N VAL A 298 25.74 -28.44 -15.36
CA VAL A 298 26.97 -29.24 -15.37
C VAL A 298 26.65 -30.67 -15.00
#